data_15dc6c0fcf3381b2f376af6f18159139
#
_entry.id   15dc6c0fcf3381b2f376af6f18159139
#
_cell.length_a   1.000
_cell.length_b   1.000
_cell.length_c   1.000
_cell.angle_alpha   90.00
_cell.angle_beta   90.00
_cell.angle_gamma   90.00
#
_symmetry.space_group_name_H-M   'P 1'
#
loop_
_entity.id
_entity.type
_entity.pdbx_description
1 polymer ?
#
loop_
_entity_poly.entity_id
_entity_poly.type
_entity_poly.pdbx_seq_one_letter_code
_entity_poly.pdbx_strand_id
1 'polypeptide(L)'
;MITIENQCFSIPQICESGQCFRLDPVGNNRYRLQAADRFLLIEAGTDRTVLHCTDQEYEVFWKSYFDLDTCYEDYLKRIPEEDAYLKHAARFGRGIRILRQDLWEMLITFILSQQNNIPRIKRMIQSLSMGYGSPRETPEGEVY
;
A
#
# COMPACT_ATOMS: atom_id res chain seq x y z
N MET A 1 16.13 2.33 8.35
CA MET A 1 14.95 1.43 8.56
C MET A 1 14.02 2.07 9.56
N ILE A 2 12.75 2.14 9.23
CA ILE A 2 11.71 2.75 10.07
C ILE A 2 10.79 1.64 10.57
N THR A 3 10.47 1.68 11.87
CA THR A 3 9.53 0.73 12.48
C THR A 3 8.24 1.46 12.83
N ILE A 4 7.11 0.90 12.40
CA ILE A 4 5.76 1.44 12.64
C ILE A 4 4.99 0.42 13.47
N GLU A 5 4.30 0.89 14.50
CA GLU A 5 3.35 0.06 15.25
C GLU A 5 2.08 -0.19 14.43
N ASN A 6 1.57 -1.42 14.46
CA ASN A 6 0.44 -1.85 13.63
C ASN A 6 -0.94 -1.37 14.16
N GLN A 7 -0.98 -0.24 14.85
CA GLN A 7 -2.24 0.40 15.24
C GLN A 7 -2.94 0.95 13.99
N CYS A 8 -4.04 0.34 13.61
CA CYS A 8 -4.76 0.71 12.37
C CYS A 8 -3.85 0.78 11.14
N PHE A 9 -2.91 -0.19 11.01
CA PHE A 9 -2.01 -0.30 9.86
C PHE A 9 -1.68 -1.77 9.59
N SER A 10 -2.01 -2.26 8.39
CA SER A 10 -1.76 -3.64 7.99
C SER A 10 -1.41 -3.72 6.50
N ILE A 11 -0.17 -4.01 6.19
CA ILE A 11 0.29 -4.18 4.81
C ILE A 11 -0.46 -5.29 4.06
N PRO A 12 -0.72 -6.48 4.66
CA PRO A 12 -1.57 -7.49 4.02
C PRO A 12 -2.94 -6.95 3.61
N GLN A 13 -3.65 -6.27 4.52
CA GLN A 13 -4.97 -5.72 4.21
C GLN A 13 -4.92 -4.60 3.16
N ILE A 14 -3.91 -3.75 3.20
CA ILE A 14 -3.69 -2.71 2.18
C ILE A 14 -3.41 -3.36 0.82
N CYS A 15 -2.58 -4.41 0.76
CA CYS A 15 -2.26 -5.14 -0.47
C CYS A 15 -3.51 -5.78 -1.10
N GLU A 16 -4.42 -6.30 -0.29
CA GLU A 16 -5.65 -6.96 -0.72
C GLU A 16 -6.80 -5.98 -0.99
N SER A 17 -6.69 -4.71 -0.56
CA SER A 17 -7.75 -3.71 -0.68
C SER A 17 -8.07 -3.27 -2.11
N GLY A 18 -7.19 -3.57 -3.07
CA GLY A 18 -7.34 -3.15 -4.46
C GLY A 18 -7.01 -1.67 -4.74
N GLN A 19 -6.42 -0.96 -3.79
CA GLN A 19 -6.01 0.44 -3.97
C GLN A 19 -4.72 0.57 -4.78
N CYS A 20 -3.76 -0.36 -4.57
CA CYS A 20 -2.45 -0.32 -5.20
C CYS A 20 -2.17 -1.65 -5.91
N PHE A 21 -1.82 -1.58 -7.18
CA PHE A 21 -1.54 -2.76 -8.00
C PHE A 21 -0.04 -3.08 -8.13
N ARG A 22 0.83 -2.24 -7.52
CA ARG A 22 2.29 -2.41 -7.49
C ARG A 22 2.81 -2.71 -6.07
N LEU A 23 1.94 -3.19 -5.19
CA LEU A 23 2.25 -3.76 -3.89
C LEU A 23 2.10 -5.27 -3.97
N ASP A 24 3.20 -6.00 -3.88
CA ASP A 24 3.22 -7.46 -4.09
C ASP A 24 3.90 -8.18 -2.93
N PRO A 25 3.36 -9.32 -2.47
CA PRO A 25 4.06 -10.18 -1.52
C PRO A 25 5.26 -10.87 -2.20
N VAL A 26 6.40 -10.90 -1.50
CA VAL A 26 7.62 -11.58 -1.96
C VAL A 26 8.02 -12.77 -1.06
N GLY A 27 7.10 -13.23 -0.22
CA GLY A 27 7.28 -14.34 0.71
C GLY A 27 7.75 -13.89 2.10
N ASN A 28 7.65 -14.79 3.10
CA ASN A 28 8.12 -14.57 4.48
C ASN A 28 7.60 -13.26 5.11
N ASN A 29 6.31 -12.92 4.91
CA ASN A 29 5.70 -11.66 5.35
C ASN A 29 6.40 -10.41 4.81
N ARG A 30 7.13 -10.52 3.72
CA ARG A 30 7.78 -9.40 3.04
C ARG A 30 6.96 -8.98 1.83
N TYR A 31 6.95 -7.68 1.59
CA TYR A 31 6.24 -7.03 0.49
C TYR A 31 7.18 -6.07 -0.21
N ARG A 32 7.04 -5.97 -1.52
CA ARG A 32 7.65 -4.90 -2.31
C ARG A 32 6.58 -3.93 -2.79
N LEU A 33 6.88 -2.65 -2.70
CA LEU A 33 6.02 -1.58 -3.17
C LEU A 33 6.81 -0.70 -4.14
N GLN A 34 6.21 -0.43 -5.28
CA GLN A 34 6.66 0.61 -6.20
C GLN A 34 5.61 1.71 -6.21
N ALA A 35 6.03 2.95 -6.01
CA ALA A 35 5.15 4.11 -6.05
C ALA A 35 5.91 5.31 -6.62
N ALA A 36 5.35 5.94 -7.62
CA ALA A 36 6.03 6.96 -8.41
C ALA A 36 7.41 6.44 -8.89
N ASP A 37 8.48 7.17 -8.54
CA ASP A 37 9.87 6.80 -8.85
C ASP A 37 10.57 6.04 -7.73
N ARG A 38 9.84 5.49 -6.74
CA ARG A 38 10.40 4.91 -5.51
C ARG A 38 10.10 3.43 -5.36
N PHE A 39 11.01 2.76 -4.68
CA PHE A 39 10.89 1.37 -4.29
C PHE A 39 10.99 1.24 -2.78
N LEU A 40 10.16 0.38 -2.18
CA LEU A 40 10.17 0.09 -0.76
C LEU A 40 10.03 -1.40 -0.53
N LEU A 41 10.94 -1.96 0.24
CA LEU A 41 10.79 -3.28 0.83
C LEU A 41 10.17 -3.12 2.22
N ILE A 42 9.18 -3.97 2.52
CA ILE A 42 8.39 -3.91 3.75
C ILE A 42 8.39 -5.29 4.41
N GLU A 43 8.62 -5.34 5.71
CA GLU A 43 8.43 -6.55 6.52
C GLU A 43 7.22 -6.36 7.44
N ALA A 44 6.16 -7.12 7.18
CA ALA A 44 4.91 -7.05 7.93
C ALA A 44 4.95 -8.05 9.10
N GLY A 45 5.27 -7.57 10.30
CA GLY A 45 5.18 -8.37 11.53
C GLY A 45 3.77 -8.33 12.14
N THR A 46 3.57 -9.05 13.23
CA THR A 46 2.29 -9.08 13.96
C THR A 46 1.97 -7.74 14.59
N ASP A 47 2.91 -7.17 15.35
CA ASP A 47 2.70 -5.94 16.13
C ASP A 47 3.37 -4.73 15.49
N ARG A 48 4.31 -4.95 14.62
CA ARG A 48 5.14 -3.91 13.98
C ARG A 48 5.39 -4.21 12.52
N THR A 49 5.47 -3.16 11.74
CA THR A 49 5.87 -3.19 10.33
C THR A 49 7.19 -2.44 10.18
N VAL A 50 8.15 -3.03 9.45
CA VAL A 50 9.43 -2.40 9.17
C VAL A 50 9.46 -1.96 7.71
N LEU A 51 9.74 -0.66 7.49
CA LEU A 51 9.98 -0.07 6.19
C LEU A 51 11.48 0.05 5.95
N HIS A 52 12.00 -0.58 4.91
CA HIS A 52 13.41 -0.53 4.52
C HIS A 52 13.70 0.73 3.71
N CYS A 53 13.68 1.87 4.37
CA CYS A 53 14.00 3.18 3.81
C CYS A 53 14.85 4.00 4.79
N THR A 54 15.38 5.12 4.33
CA THR A 54 16.05 6.12 5.15
C THR A 54 15.02 6.99 5.89
N ASP A 55 15.46 7.70 6.96
CA ASP A 55 14.60 8.65 7.68
C ASP A 55 14.12 9.76 6.74
N GLN A 56 14.97 10.21 5.84
CA GLN A 56 14.62 11.23 4.86
C GLN A 56 13.55 10.76 3.87
N GLU A 57 13.68 9.55 3.32
CA GLU A 57 12.67 8.99 2.40
C GLU A 57 11.33 8.79 3.11
N TYR A 58 11.38 8.38 4.37
CA TYR A 58 10.19 8.22 5.18
C TYR A 58 9.46 9.56 5.38
N GLU A 59 10.14 10.58 5.88
CA GLU A 59 9.51 11.88 6.17
C GLU A 59 9.03 12.60 4.90
N VAL A 60 9.80 12.50 3.79
CA VAL A 60 9.47 13.20 2.54
C VAL A 60 8.36 12.50 1.75
N PHE A 61 8.25 11.16 1.84
CA PHE A 61 7.36 10.43 0.94
C PHE A 61 6.50 9.37 1.65
N TRP A 62 7.11 8.35 2.29
CA TRP A 62 6.37 7.17 2.71
C TRP A 62 5.36 7.45 3.82
N LYS A 63 5.66 8.36 4.73
CA LYS A 63 4.76 8.78 5.80
C LYS A 63 3.45 9.35 5.24
N SER A 64 3.56 10.23 4.26
CA SER A 64 2.40 10.78 3.55
C SER A 64 1.70 9.73 2.68
N TYR A 65 2.46 8.90 1.95
CA TYR A 65 1.92 7.87 1.08
C TYR A 65 0.97 6.91 1.82
N PHE A 66 1.38 6.46 3.01
CA PHE A 66 0.57 5.60 3.88
C PHE A 66 -0.40 6.35 4.78
N ASP A 67 -0.52 7.66 4.64
CA ASP A 67 -1.39 8.52 5.46
C ASP A 67 -1.17 8.34 6.98
N LEU A 68 0.10 8.26 7.41
CA LEU A 68 0.45 7.93 8.79
C LEU A 68 0.18 9.06 9.79
N ASP A 69 0.03 10.29 9.34
CA ASP A 69 -0.32 11.43 10.19
C ASP A 69 -1.80 11.44 10.61
N THR A 70 -2.65 10.67 9.92
CA THR A 70 -4.07 10.59 10.22
C THR A 70 -4.35 9.56 11.32
N CYS A 71 -5.03 9.96 12.38
CA CYS A 71 -5.47 9.06 13.46
C CYS A 71 -6.73 8.31 13.05
N TYR A 72 -6.58 7.11 12.51
CA TYR A 72 -7.72 6.27 12.08
C TYR A 72 -8.57 5.76 13.26
N GLU A 73 -8.00 5.65 14.46
CA GLU A 73 -8.77 5.27 15.64
C GLU A 73 -9.87 6.27 15.98
N ASP A 74 -9.68 7.56 15.68
CA ASP A 74 -10.68 8.58 15.93
C ASP A 74 -11.90 8.43 15.03
N TYR A 75 -11.73 7.90 13.83
CA TYR A 75 -12.86 7.52 12.98
C TYR A 75 -13.61 6.32 13.54
N LEU A 76 -12.88 5.30 14.01
CA LEU A 76 -13.46 4.10 14.60
C LEU A 76 -14.29 4.40 15.87
N LYS A 77 -13.82 5.34 16.71
CA LYS A 77 -14.52 5.79 17.92
C LYS A 77 -15.85 6.50 17.62
N ARG A 78 -16.03 7.04 16.41
CA ARG A 78 -17.26 7.74 16.00
C ARG A 78 -18.35 6.82 15.49
N ILE A 79 -18.10 5.52 15.38
CA ILE A 79 -19.10 4.54 14.93
C ILE A 79 -20.16 4.41 16.02
N PRO A 80 -21.47 4.61 15.69
CA PRO A 80 -22.57 4.50 16.65
C PRO A 80 -22.59 3.13 17.33
N GLU A 81 -22.95 3.12 18.63
CA GLU A 81 -22.99 1.88 19.41
C GLU A 81 -24.00 0.87 18.85
N GLU A 82 -25.08 1.34 18.30
CA GLU A 82 -26.18 0.57 17.70
C GLU A 82 -25.88 0.02 16.30
N ASP A 83 -24.86 0.56 15.61
CA ASP A 83 -24.51 0.10 14.25
C ASP A 83 -23.58 -1.13 14.31
N ALA A 84 -24.17 -2.30 14.52
CA ALA A 84 -23.45 -3.57 14.57
C ALA A 84 -22.76 -3.92 13.24
N TYR A 85 -23.36 -3.53 12.10
CA TYR A 85 -22.81 -3.81 10.76
C TYR A 85 -21.53 -3.00 10.53
N LEU A 86 -21.57 -1.70 10.76
CA LEU A 86 -20.42 -0.82 10.59
C LEU A 86 -19.29 -1.18 11.57
N LYS A 87 -19.64 -1.54 12.83
CA LYS A 87 -18.67 -2.05 13.81
C LYS A 87 -17.96 -3.32 13.31
N HIS A 88 -18.71 -4.26 12.72
CA HIS A 88 -18.11 -5.47 12.17
C HIS A 88 -17.17 -5.17 10.99
N ALA A 89 -17.62 -4.35 10.05
CA ALA A 89 -16.82 -3.91 8.91
C ALA A 89 -15.53 -3.19 9.37
N ALA A 90 -15.64 -2.30 10.35
CA ALA A 90 -14.51 -1.57 10.92
C ALA A 90 -13.48 -2.48 11.62
N ARG A 91 -13.94 -3.54 12.31
CA ARG A 91 -13.04 -4.54 12.88
C ARG A 91 -12.29 -5.33 11.82
N PHE A 92 -13.00 -5.73 10.76
CA PHE A 92 -12.41 -6.47 9.66
C PHE A 92 -11.36 -5.64 8.91
N GLY A 93 -11.69 -4.40 8.54
CA GLY A 93 -10.82 -3.51 7.76
C GLY A 93 -9.94 -2.58 8.60
N ARG A 94 -9.73 -2.86 9.89
CA ARG A 94 -9.06 -1.93 10.82
C ARG A 94 -7.66 -1.49 10.38
N GLY A 95 -6.96 -2.34 9.66
CA GLY A 95 -5.60 -2.06 9.19
C GLY A 95 -5.52 -1.39 7.83
N ILE A 96 -6.65 -1.17 7.15
CA ILE A 96 -6.67 -0.52 5.84
C ILE A 96 -6.54 0.98 6.01
N ARG A 97 -5.59 1.57 5.28
CA ARG A 97 -5.44 3.03 5.15
C ARG A 97 -5.69 3.46 3.72
N ILE A 98 -6.13 4.69 3.54
CA ILE A 98 -6.29 5.29 2.21
C ILE A 98 -4.93 5.80 1.74
N LEU A 99 -4.37 5.15 0.73
CA LEU A 99 -3.06 5.50 0.19
C LEU A 99 -3.13 6.82 -0.59
N ARG A 100 -2.16 7.69 -0.35
CA ARG A 100 -1.99 8.94 -1.13
C ARG A 100 -1.06 8.69 -2.30
N GLN A 101 -1.59 8.04 -3.31
CA GLN A 101 -0.87 7.65 -4.51
C GLN A 101 -0.67 8.83 -5.46
N ASP A 102 0.30 8.68 -6.38
CA ASP A 102 0.48 9.64 -7.49
C ASP A 102 -0.75 9.70 -8.38
N LEU A 103 -1.17 10.92 -8.73
CA LEU A 103 -2.40 11.15 -9.50
C LEU A 103 -2.33 10.54 -10.90
N TRP A 104 -1.17 10.59 -11.56
CA TRP A 104 -1.00 9.99 -12.88
C TRP A 104 -1.07 8.47 -12.82
N GLU A 105 -0.38 7.87 -11.86
CA GLU A 105 -0.45 6.42 -11.62
C GLU A 105 -1.88 5.97 -11.34
N MET A 106 -2.61 6.70 -10.49
CA MET A 106 -4.02 6.42 -10.19
C MET A 106 -4.90 6.52 -11.43
N LEU A 107 -4.71 7.54 -12.28
CA LEU A 107 -5.51 7.72 -13.49
C LEU A 107 -5.31 6.57 -14.47
N ILE A 108 -4.06 6.16 -14.71
CA ILE A 108 -3.74 5.04 -15.61
C ILE A 108 -4.30 3.74 -15.04
N THR A 109 -4.09 3.46 -13.77
CA THR A 109 -4.62 2.24 -13.14
C THR A 109 -6.14 2.20 -13.11
N PHE A 110 -6.79 3.33 -12.91
CA PHE A 110 -8.25 3.44 -13.01
C PHE A 110 -8.75 3.09 -14.41
N ILE A 111 -8.13 3.61 -15.47
CA ILE A 111 -8.50 3.27 -16.86
C ILE A 111 -8.33 1.76 -17.11
N LEU A 112 -7.21 1.17 -16.68
CA LEU A 112 -6.92 -0.26 -16.84
C LEU A 112 -7.85 -1.14 -16.02
N SER A 113 -8.39 -0.63 -14.92
CA SER A 113 -9.27 -1.39 -14.02
C SER A 113 -10.70 -1.55 -14.56
N GLN A 114 -11.11 -0.75 -15.56
CA GLN A 114 -12.47 -0.77 -16.08
C GLN A 114 -12.84 -2.14 -16.67
N GLN A 115 -13.90 -2.75 -16.14
CA GLN A 115 -14.40 -4.09 -16.53
C GLN A 115 -13.29 -5.17 -16.55
N ASN A 116 -12.39 -5.14 -15.56
CA ASN A 116 -11.21 -5.98 -15.51
C ASN A 116 -11.07 -6.66 -14.13
N ASN A 117 -10.15 -7.61 -14.00
CA ASN A 117 -9.83 -8.28 -12.74
C ASN A 117 -8.39 -7.97 -12.29
N ILE A 118 -8.15 -8.07 -10.99
CA ILE A 118 -6.86 -7.70 -10.37
C ILE A 118 -5.66 -8.39 -11.05
N PRO A 119 -5.64 -9.71 -11.28
CA PRO A 119 -4.50 -10.35 -11.93
C PRO A 119 -4.20 -9.80 -13.33
N ARG A 120 -5.23 -9.46 -14.10
CA ARG A 120 -5.06 -8.89 -15.44
C ARG A 120 -4.60 -7.43 -15.37
N ILE A 121 -5.14 -6.63 -14.44
CA ILE A 121 -4.70 -5.26 -14.20
C ILE A 121 -3.21 -5.22 -13.87
N LYS A 122 -2.76 -6.04 -12.91
CA LYS A 122 -1.33 -6.13 -12.53
C LYS A 122 -0.44 -6.46 -13.73
N ARG A 123 -0.83 -7.44 -14.56
CA ARG A 123 -0.07 -7.78 -15.77
C ARG A 123 -0.02 -6.64 -16.79
N MET A 124 -1.12 -5.92 -16.97
CA MET A 124 -1.16 -4.77 -17.88
C MET A 124 -0.27 -3.63 -17.39
N ILE A 125 -0.30 -3.31 -16.10
CA ILE A 125 0.57 -2.31 -15.49
C ILE A 125 2.03 -2.71 -15.67
N GLN A 126 2.38 -3.96 -15.38
CA GLN A 126 3.74 -4.47 -15.57
C GLN A 126 4.20 -4.35 -17.03
N SER A 127 3.35 -4.74 -17.99
CA SER A 127 3.67 -4.63 -19.42
C SER A 127 3.90 -3.18 -19.85
N LEU A 128 3.09 -2.24 -19.36
CA LEU A 128 3.28 -0.81 -19.64
C LEU A 128 4.57 -0.29 -19.01
N SER A 129 4.84 -0.65 -17.77
CA SER A 129 6.06 -0.25 -17.07
C SER A 129 7.31 -0.78 -17.79
N MET A 130 7.30 -2.04 -18.22
CA MET A 130 8.42 -2.63 -18.97
C MET A 130 8.59 -2.02 -20.38
N GLY A 131 7.49 -1.64 -21.04
CA GLY A 131 7.51 -1.11 -22.40
C GLY A 131 7.88 0.37 -22.48
N TYR A 132 7.56 1.15 -21.47
CA TYR A 132 7.68 2.61 -21.49
C TYR A 132 8.43 3.19 -20.29
N GLY A 133 8.64 2.40 -19.24
CA GLY A 133 9.38 2.79 -18.04
C GLY A 133 10.89 2.65 -18.21
N SER A 134 11.62 3.17 -17.25
CA SER A 134 13.06 2.96 -17.12
C SER A 134 13.34 1.93 -16.03
N PRO A 135 14.22 0.94 -16.29
CA PRO A 135 14.57 -0.06 -15.29
C PRO A 135 15.30 0.58 -14.09
N ARG A 136 15.08 0.03 -12.93
CA ARG A 136 15.79 0.36 -11.69
C ARG A 136 16.35 -0.90 -11.06
N GLU A 137 17.60 -0.84 -10.68
CA GLU A 137 18.19 -1.88 -9.85
C GLU A 137 17.77 -1.69 -8.39
N THR A 138 17.31 -2.76 -7.76
CA THR A 138 16.96 -2.83 -6.35
C THR A 138 17.64 -4.04 -5.70
N PRO A 139 17.71 -4.11 -4.37
CA PRO A 139 18.23 -5.30 -3.68
C PRO A 139 17.49 -6.60 -4.03
N GLU A 140 16.27 -6.50 -4.52
CA GLU A 140 15.40 -7.64 -4.92
C GLU A 140 15.49 -7.93 -6.44
N GLY A 141 16.37 -7.24 -7.17
CA GLY A 141 16.53 -7.33 -8.62
C GLY A 141 16.04 -6.09 -9.36
N GLU A 142 15.97 -6.20 -10.69
CA GLU A 142 15.51 -5.12 -11.56
C GLU A 142 13.99 -4.96 -11.50
N VAL A 143 13.51 -3.72 -11.39
CA VAL A 143 12.09 -3.35 -11.36
C VAL A 143 11.81 -2.21 -12.37
N TYR A 144 10.57 -2.09 -12.84
CA TYR A 144 10.12 -1.09 -13.82
C TYR A 144 8.95 -0.26 -13.31
#